data_c8cbce166680edf82550b3ea00c91abe
#
_entry.id   c8cbce166680edf82550b3ea00c91abe
#
_cell.length_a   1.000
_cell.length_b   1.000
_cell.length_c   1.000
_cell.angle_alpha   90.00
_cell.angle_beta   90.00
_cell.angle_gamma   90.00
#
_symmetry.space_group_name_H-M   'P 1'
#
loop_
_entity.id
_entity.type
_entity.pdbx_description
1 polymer ?
#
loop_
_entity_poly.entity_id
_entity_poly.type
_entity_poly.pdbx_seq_one_letter_code
_entity_poly.pdbx_strand_id
1 'polypeptide(L)' 'MPSIGKGVEEIRVWDEAGTFRVVYTARLADAVYVLHAFQKKTPTTSPRDIETAKTRFAQLIRGIK' A
#
# COMPACT_ATOMS: atom_id res chain seq x y z
N MET A 1 -3.59 7.15 0.67
CA MET A 1 -2.74 7.52 1.83
C MET A 1 -1.80 8.66 1.46
N PRO A 2 -2.08 9.86 1.94
CA PRO A 2 -1.23 11.01 1.61
C PRO A 2 0.22 10.83 2.08
N SER A 3 0.44 10.06 3.13
CA SER A 3 1.79 9.83 3.66
C SER A 3 2.67 9.03 2.71
N ILE A 4 2.09 8.32 1.76
CA ILE A 4 2.84 7.51 0.79
C ILE A 4 2.87 8.21 -0.56
N GLY A 5 1.73 8.67 -1.02
CA GLY A 5 1.65 9.35 -2.29
C GLY A 5 0.21 9.58 -2.71
N LYS A 6 0.03 10.50 -3.65
CA LYS A 6 -1.29 10.79 -4.21
C LYS A 6 -1.76 9.59 -5.02
N GLY A 7 -3.01 9.20 -4.81
CA GLY A 7 -3.59 8.06 -5.51
C GLY A 7 -3.29 6.72 -4.86
N VAL A 8 -2.57 6.71 -3.74
CA VAL A 8 -2.30 5.50 -2.97
C VAL A 8 -3.38 5.34 -1.91
N GLU A 9 -3.97 4.18 -1.85
CA GLU A 9 -5.05 3.89 -0.91
C GLU A 9 -4.77 2.58 -0.16
N GLU A 10 -5.51 2.36 0.90
CA GLU A 10 -5.40 1.18 1.74
C GLU A 10 -6.75 0.50 1.82
N ILE A 11 -6.75 -0.82 1.73
CA ILE A 11 -7.95 -1.62 1.91
C ILE A 11 -7.71 -2.61 3.05
N ARG A 12 -8.75 -2.88 3.82
CA ARG A 12 -8.70 -3.81 4.95
C ARG A 12 -9.39 -5.10 4.55
N VAL A 13 -8.69 -6.22 4.73
CA VAL A 13 -9.22 -7.55 4.39
C VAL A 13 -9.34 -8.38 5.66
N TRP A 14 -10.51 -8.95 5.90
CA TRP A 14 -10.77 -9.82 7.05
C TRP A 14 -10.57 -11.28 6.66
N ASP A 15 -9.92 -12.03 7.54
CA ASP A 15 -9.69 -13.46 7.36
C ASP A 15 -9.73 -14.12 8.74
N GLU A 16 -9.87 -15.44 8.79
CA GLU A 16 -9.83 -16.19 10.03
C GLU A 16 -8.51 -16.00 10.78
N ALA A 17 -7.44 -15.81 10.07
CA ALA A 17 -6.11 -15.57 10.66
C ALA A 17 -5.94 -14.15 11.20
N GLY A 18 -6.90 -13.25 10.95
CA GLY A 18 -6.83 -11.87 11.44
C GLY A 18 -7.15 -10.86 10.35
N THR A 19 -6.70 -9.64 10.56
CA THR A 19 -6.94 -8.54 9.64
C THR A 19 -5.67 -8.23 8.85
N PHE A 20 -5.80 -8.13 7.54
CA PHE A 20 -4.70 -7.76 6.65
C PHE A 20 -4.98 -6.40 6.06
N ARG A 21 -3.92 -5.63 5.79
CA ARG A 21 -3.99 -4.38 5.07
C ARG A 21 -3.28 -4.53 3.74
N VAL A 22 -3.89 -3.98 2.70
CA VAL A 22 -3.31 -3.96 1.36
C VAL A 22 -3.19 -2.51 0.93
N VAL A 23 -1.97 -2.07 0.64
CA VAL A 23 -1.70 -0.73 0.14
C VAL A 23 -1.54 -0.81 -1.37
N TYR A 24 -2.33 -0.05 -2.09
CA TYR A 24 -2.35 -0.15 -3.55
C TYR A 24 -2.50 1.24 -4.18
N THR A 25 -2.15 1.31 -5.46
CA THR A 25 -2.40 2.52 -6.24
C THR A 25 -3.70 2.36 -7.02
N ALA A 26 -4.58 3.35 -6.91
CA ALA A 26 -5.79 3.37 -7.71
C ALA A 26 -5.54 4.20 -8.95
N ARG A 27 -5.80 3.62 -10.11
CA ARG A 27 -5.75 4.30 -11.41
C ARG A 27 -4.38 4.88 -11.78
N LEU A 28 -3.34 4.11 -11.56
CA LEU A 28 -2.03 4.49 -12.04
C LEU A 28 -1.80 3.79 -13.38
N ALA A 29 -1.61 4.57 -14.45
CA ALA A 29 -1.40 4.04 -15.80
C ALA A 29 -2.49 3.04 -16.23
N ASP A 30 -3.75 3.34 -15.89
CA ASP A 30 -4.93 2.51 -16.20
C ASP A 30 -4.90 1.13 -15.54
N ALA A 31 -4.12 0.97 -14.48
CA ALA A 31 -4.04 -0.29 -13.77
C ALA A 31 -3.97 -0.03 -12.26
N VAL A 32 -4.24 -1.08 -11.50
CA VAL A 32 -4.11 -1.06 -10.05
C VAL A 32 -2.87 -1.87 -9.69
N TYR A 33 -1.99 -1.29 -8.89
CA TYR A 33 -0.75 -1.94 -8.46
C TYR A 33 -0.77 -2.11 -6.96
N VAL A 34 -0.55 -3.32 -6.49
CA VAL A 34 -0.41 -3.60 -5.06
C VAL A 34 1.03 -3.28 -4.66
N LEU A 35 1.19 -2.35 -3.73
CA LEU A 35 2.51 -1.94 -3.27
C LEU A 35 2.99 -2.80 -2.11
N HIS A 36 2.09 -3.12 -1.19
CA HIS A 36 2.47 -3.83 0.02
C HIS A 36 1.23 -4.44 0.66
N ALA A 37 1.35 -5.67 1.13
CA ALA A 37 0.29 -6.34 1.88
C ALA A 37 0.90 -6.90 3.15
N PHE A 38 0.25 -6.68 4.28
CA PHE A 38 0.79 -7.09 5.56
C PHE A 38 -0.32 -7.37 6.56
N GLN A 39 -0.02 -8.21 7.54
CA GLN A 39 -0.98 -8.51 8.59
C GLN A 39 -1.00 -7.37 9.60
N LYS A 40 -2.21 -6.88 9.89
CA LYS A 40 -2.39 -5.79 10.83
C LYS A 40 -2.31 -6.35 12.26
N LYS A 41 -1.31 -5.91 13.01
CA LYS A 41 -1.14 -6.31 14.41
C LYS A 41 -1.44 -5.18 15.39
N THR A 42 -1.52 -3.95 14.90
CA THR A 42 -1.79 -2.76 15.71
C THR A 42 -2.84 -1.90 15.03
N PRO A 43 -3.49 -0.97 15.76
CA PRO A 43 -4.47 -0.07 15.15
C PRO A 43 -3.90 0.84 14.08
N THR A 44 -2.60 1.12 14.12
CA THR A 44 -1.95 2.01 13.16
C THR A 44 -0.99 1.23 12.26
N THR A 45 -0.77 1.75 11.05
CA THR A 45 0.22 1.20 10.14
C THR A 45 1.60 1.53 10.67
N SER A 46 2.48 0.52 10.78
CA SER A 46 3.82 0.74 11.32
C SER A 46 4.65 1.60 10.38
N PRO A 47 5.60 2.39 10.93
CA PRO A 47 6.50 3.18 10.07
C PRO A 47 7.26 2.33 9.06
N ARG A 48 7.62 1.11 9.41
CA ARG A 48 8.32 0.19 8.51
C ARG A 48 7.46 -0.15 7.30
N ASP A 49 6.17 -0.42 7.51
CA ASP A 49 5.26 -0.75 6.42
C ASP A 49 5.01 0.46 5.52
N ILE A 50 4.92 1.65 6.11
CA ILE A 50 4.77 2.88 5.34
C ILE A 50 6.01 3.10 4.47
N GLU A 51 7.20 2.91 5.03
CA GLU A 51 8.47 3.08 4.30
C GLU A 51 8.57 2.09 3.13
N THR A 52 8.18 0.84 3.37
CA THR A 52 8.17 -0.18 2.31
C THR A 52 7.25 0.24 1.17
N ALA A 53 6.05 0.69 1.50
CA ALA A 53 5.09 1.13 0.50
C ALA A 53 5.59 2.35 -0.27
N LYS A 54 6.21 3.31 0.43
CA LYS A 54 6.80 4.49 -0.21
C LYS A 54 7.89 4.10 -1.20
N THR A 55 8.78 3.21 -0.80
CA THR A 55 9.87 2.76 -1.65
C THR A 55 9.34 2.10 -2.91
N ARG A 56 8.37 1.22 -2.75
CA ARG A 56 7.78 0.52 -3.89
C ARG A 56 7.02 1.46 -4.80
N PHE A 57 6.33 2.44 -4.23
CA PHE A 57 5.63 3.45 -5.01
C PHE A 57 6.61 4.26 -5.86
N ALA A 58 7.71 4.69 -5.26
CA ALA A 58 8.75 5.44 -5.98
C ALA A 58 9.34 4.62 -7.13
N GLN A 59 9.60 3.34 -6.91
CA GLN A 59 10.10 2.45 -7.94
C GLN A 59 9.11 2.28 -9.07
N LEU A 60 7.83 2.16 -8.73
CA LEU A 60 6.77 2.01 -9.71
C LEU A 60 6.65 3.26 -10.60
N ILE A 61 6.68 4.44 -9.98
CA ILE A 61 6.60 5.71 -10.71
C ILE A 61 7.76 5.84 -11.70
N ARG A 62 8.97 5.43 -11.29
CA ARG A 62 10.13 5.46 -12.19
C ARG A 62 9.97 4.53 -13.38
N GLY A 63 9.30 3.41 -13.17
CA GLY A 63 9.10 2.41 -14.23
C GLY A 63 8.04 2.75 -15.24
N ILE A 64 7.18 3.72 -14.93
CA ILE A 64 5.99 4.03 -15.75
C ILE A 64 6.22 5.23 -16.66
N LYS A 65 7.29 5.66 -16.91
CA LYS A 65 7.51 6.83 -17.78
C LYS A 65 7.02 6.59 -19.20
#